data_aaf197eecb7204ec0284bf132ec5df8d
#
_entry.id   aaf197eecb7204ec0284bf132ec5df8d
#
_cell.length_a   1.000
_cell.length_b   1.000
_cell.length_c   1.000
_cell.angle_alpha   90.00
_cell.angle_beta   90.00
_cell.angle_gamma   90.00
#
_symmetry.space_group_name_H-M   'P 1'
#
loop_
_entity.id
_entity.type
_entity.pdbx_description
1 polymer ?
#
loop_
_entity_poly.entity_id
_entity_poly.type
_entity_poly.pdbx_seq_one_letter_code
_entity_poly.pdbx_strand_id
1 'polypeptide(L)'
;LTFKYLVSSEEDDKATITLDSKTYGTISGIKEIEIKALLSAGKHSLNLSYTKDRMYKKGADRAFIYNLKTATTISDYVAQYDDTNTTLTFKKVTDANISDIVNNSVIVDQYNNVKEICTTLGNVTIKNIVFDESFKTYAPTSLKDFFKNCTALETISNIENLNTANVTNMTSMFDNCQNLSSLNLSKFNTE
;
A
#
# COMPACT_ATOMS: atom_id res chain seq x y z
N LEU A 1 -10.25 5.38 -0.50
CA LEU A 1 -11.07 5.53 0.69
C LEU A 1 -10.23 5.28 1.94
N THR A 2 -10.27 6.19 2.89
CA THR A 2 -9.63 6.02 4.21
C THR A 2 -10.66 6.31 5.29
N PHE A 3 -10.70 5.48 6.31
CA PHE A 3 -11.54 5.71 7.49
C PHE A 3 -10.98 4.97 8.70
N LYS A 4 -11.38 5.40 9.87
CA LYS A 4 -11.12 4.72 11.11
C LYS A 4 -12.39 4.09 11.64
N TYR A 5 -12.29 2.91 12.24
CA TYR A 5 -13.37 2.39 13.03
C TYR A 5 -12.91 1.95 14.41
N LEU A 6 -13.75 2.22 15.38
CA LEU A 6 -13.54 1.96 16.78
C LEU A 6 -14.59 0.96 17.26
N VAL A 7 -14.16 -0.04 17.98
CA VAL A 7 -15.03 -0.92 18.76
C VAL A 7 -14.76 -0.69 20.23
N SER A 8 -15.81 -0.57 21.01
CA SER A 8 -15.77 -0.51 22.47
C SER A 8 -16.73 -1.55 23.02
N SER A 9 -16.23 -2.77 23.22
CA SER A 9 -17.01 -3.93 23.61
C SER A 9 -16.17 -4.91 24.43
N GLU A 10 -16.76 -6.04 24.75
CA GLU A 10 -16.06 -7.18 25.36
C GLU A 10 -15.29 -7.98 24.31
N GLU A 11 -14.45 -8.93 24.77
CA GLU A 11 -13.62 -9.73 23.86
C GLU A 11 -14.45 -10.67 22.97
N ASP A 12 -15.62 -11.12 23.46
CA ASP A 12 -16.49 -12.04 22.72
C ASP A 12 -17.44 -11.34 21.73
N ASP A 13 -17.65 -10.04 21.88
CA ASP A 13 -18.38 -9.21 20.92
C ASP A 13 -17.51 -8.94 19.69
N LYS A 14 -18.12 -8.96 18.51
CA LYS A 14 -17.39 -8.80 17.25
C LYS A 14 -17.96 -7.70 16.38
N ALA A 15 -17.12 -6.79 15.96
CA ALA A 15 -17.44 -5.85 14.89
C ALA A 15 -16.69 -6.24 13.62
N THR A 16 -17.44 -6.39 12.53
CA THR A 16 -16.89 -6.73 11.21
C THR A 16 -17.19 -5.60 10.25
N ILE A 17 -16.17 -5.16 9.54
CA ILE A 17 -16.33 -4.17 8.47
C ILE A 17 -16.13 -4.82 7.12
N THR A 18 -17.06 -4.55 6.21
CA THR A 18 -17.01 -5.01 4.83
C THR A 18 -17.18 -3.84 3.88
N LEU A 19 -16.46 -3.88 2.78
CA LEU A 19 -16.59 -2.95 1.66
C LEU A 19 -16.77 -3.78 0.40
N ASP A 20 -17.90 -3.58 -0.29
CA ASP A 20 -18.29 -4.35 -1.47
C ASP A 20 -18.22 -5.87 -1.24
N SER A 21 -18.77 -6.33 -0.14
CA SER A 21 -18.75 -7.72 0.31
C SER A 21 -17.39 -8.28 0.73
N LYS A 22 -16.30 -7.53 0.61
CA LYS A 22 -14.99 -7.93 1.10
C LYS A 22 -14.82 -7.53 2.58
N THR A 23 -14.41 -8.47 3.41
CA THR A 23 -14.10 -8.20 4.82
C THR A 23 -12.72 -7.58 4.95
N TYR A 24 -12.66 -6.40 5.56
CA TYR A 24 -11.42 -5.67 5.84
C TYR A 24 -10.92 -5.88 7.27
N GLY A 25 -11.76 -6.36 8.14
CA GLY A 25 -11.37 -6.70 9.49
C GLY A 25 -12.54 -7.15 10.35
N THR A 26 -12.23 -7.99 11.32
CA THR A 26 -13.10 -8.33 12.44
C THR A 26 -12.32 -8.07 13.72
N ILE A 27 -12.85 -7.21 14.58
CA ILE A 27 -12.19 -6.86 15.84
C ILE A 27 -13.15 -7.00 17.01
N SER A 28 -12.57 -7.27 18.16
CA SER A 28 -13.26 -7.38 19.46
C SER A 28 -12.50 -6.59 20.53
N GLY A 29 -13.14 -6.38 21.65
CA GLY A 29 -12.59 -5.57 22.73
C GLY A 29 -12.58 -4.08 22.41
N ILE A 30 -11.78 -3.29 23.11
CA ILE A 30 -11.62 -1.85 22.87
C ILE A 30 -10.45 -1.65 21.91
N LYS A 31 -10.75 -1.46 20.63
CA LYS A 31 -9.75 -1.30 19.58
C LYS A 31 -10.17 -0.26 18.54
N GLU A 32 -9.18 0.46 18.04
CA GLU A 32 -9.30 1.31 16.86
C GLU A 32 -8.41 0.77 15.76
N ILE A 33 -8.93 0.71 14.54
CA ILE A 33 -8.12 0.46 13.36
C ILE A 33 -8.41 1.48 12.27
N GLU A 34 -7.38 1.80 11.48
CA GLU A 34 -7.50 2.58 10.28
C GLU A 34 -7.54 1.65 9.06
N ILE A 35 -8.49 1.87 8.18
CA ILE A 35 -8.62 1.14 6.92
C ILE A 35 -8.37 2.09 5.77
N LYS A 36 -7.49 1.68 4.86
CA LYS A 36 -7.25 2.33 3.58
C LYS A 36 -7.64 1.35 2.48
N ALA A 37 -8.54 1.77 1.59
CA ALA A 37 -9.01 0.95 0.50
C ALA A 37 -8.95 1.74 -0.82
N LEU A 38 -8.44 1.09 -1.87
CA LEU A 38 -8.57 1.56 -3.24
C LEU A 38 -9.97 1.19 -3.74
N LEU A 39 -10.63 2.09 -4.43
CA LEU A 39 -11.95 1.87 -5.01
C LEU A 39 -11.91 2.31 -6.47
N SER A 40 -12.55 1.53 -7.34
CA SER A 40 -12.85 1.95 -8.72
C SER A 40 -13.83 3.12 -8.74
N ALA A 41 -14.08 3.68 -9.90
CA ALA A 41 -15.18 4.64 -10.04
C ALA A 41 -16.53 3.91 -9.90
N GLY A 42 -17.45 4.48 -9.15
CA GLY A 42 -18.79 3.90 -9.00
C GLY A 42 -19.36 4.01 -7.60
N LYS A 43 -20.44 3.25 -7.38
CA LYS A 43 -21.08 3.14 -6.06
C LYS A 43 -20.46 1.98 -5.29
N HIS A 44 -20.11 2.24 -4.05
CA HIS A 44 -19.53 1.24 -3.14
C HIS A 44 -20.37 1.13 -1.86
N SER A 45 -20.42 -0.06 -1.31
CA SER A 45 -21.19 -0.34 -0.08
C SER A 45 -20.24 -0.61 1.07
N LEU A 46 -20.19 0.30 2.04
CA LEU A 46 -19.46 0.14 3.29
C LEU A 46 -20.42 -0.31 4.38
N ASN A 47 -20.23 -1.52 4.91
CA ASN A 47 -21.08 -2.07 5.95
C ASN A 47 -20.28 -2.30 7.22
N LEU A 48 -20.87 -1.95 8.35
CA LEU A 48 -20.40 -2.29 9.67
C LEU A 48 -21.43 -3.18 10.35
N SER A 49 -21.08 -4.42 10.63
CA SER A 49 -21.89 -5.35 11.42
C SER A 49 -21.29 -5.49 12.82
N TYR A 50 -22.15 -5.47 13.82
CA TYR A 50 -21.78 -5.68 15.21
C TYR A 50 -22.59 -6.84 15.77
N THR A 51 -21.91 -7.86 16.25
CA THR A 51 -22.53 -9.03 16.87
C THR A 51 -22.14 -9.07 18.33
N LYS A 52 -23.16 -9.06 19.18
CA LYS A 52 -23.03 -9.12 20.63
C LYS A 52 -23.30 -10.54 21.14
N ASP A 53 -22.50 -10.97 22.11
CA ASP A 53 -22.87 -12.15 22.88
C ASP A 53 -24.01 -11.83 23.87
N ARG A 54 -24.47 -12.84 24.61
CA ARG A 54 -25.64 -12.67 25.49
C ARG A 54 -25.29 -12.45 26.96
N MET A 55 -24.01 -12.46 27.33
CA MET A 55 -23.68 -12.74 28.73
C MET A 55 -23.18 -11.57 29.55
N TYR A 56 -22.51 -10.56 29.04
CA TYR A 56 -21.96 -9.47 29.84
C TYR A 56 -22.04 -8.11 29.15
N LYS A 57 -21.94 -7.04 29.96
CA LYS A 57 -21.84 -5.64 29.46
C LYS A 57 -20.58 -5.03 30.01
N LYS A 58 -19.54 -4.96 29.19
CA LYS A 58 -18.31 -4.29 29.50
C LYS A 58 -17.95 -3.36 28.33
N GLY A 59 -17.66 -2.10 28.63
CA GLY A 59 -17.45 -1.08 27.62
C GLY A 59 -18.76 -0.41 27.19
N ALA A 60 -18.73 0.31 26.06
CA ALA A 60 -19.89 1.05 25.55
C ALA A 60 -20.80 0.22 24.63
N ASP A 61 -20.48 -1.04 24.40
CA ASP A 61 -21.19 -1.95 23.48
C ASP A 61 -21.50 -1.28 22.11
N ARG A 62 -20.51 -0.66 21.52
CA ARG A 62 -20.66 0.16 20.30
C ARG A 62 -19.53 -0.03 19.32
N ALA A 63 -19.87 0.10 18.05
CA ALA A 63 -18.91 0.21 16.98
C ALA A 63 -19.19 1.48 16.16
N PHE A 64 -18.14 2.19 15.75
CA PHE A 64 -18.24 3.45 15.03
C PHE A 64 -17.31 3.49 13.84
N ILE A 65 -17.77 4.06 12.74
CA ILE A 65 -16.94 4.52 11.64
C ILE A 65 -16.81 6.04 11.76
N TYR A 66 -15.61 6.54 11.66
CA TYR A 66 -15.35 7.97 11.71
C TYR A 66 -14.14 8.36 10.84
N ASN A 67 -13.93 9.66 10.63
CA ASN A 67 -12.92 10.19 9.73
C ASN A 67 -12.96 9.58 8.31
N LEU A 68 -14.18 9.34 7.81
CA LEU A 68 -14.38 8.86 6.45
C LEU A 68 -13.93 9.95 5.46
N LYS A 69 -12.90 9.63 4.70
CA LYS A 69 -12.31 10.51 3.68
C LYS A 69 -12.31 9.80 2.34
N THR A 70 -12.82 10.45 1.33
CA THR A 70 -12.61 10.07 -0.07
C THR A 70 -11.62 11.07 -0.66
N ALA A 71 -10.46 10.60 -1.10
CA ALA A 71 -9.54 11.44 -1.87
C ALA A 71 -9.97 11.37 -3.35
N THR A 72 -10.19 12.52 -3.97
CA THR A 72 -10.57 12.62 -5.39
C THR A 72 -9.37 12.52 -6.34
N THR A 73 -8.16 12.56 -5.82
CA THR A 73 -6.90 12.32 -6.56
C THR A 73 -6.16 11.18 -5.89
N ILE A 74 -6.53 9.96 -6.24
CA ILE A 74 -5.73 8.80 -5.92
C ILE A 74 -4.77 8.63 -7.09
N SER A 75 -3.47 8.59 -6.79
CA SER A 75 -2.51 8.08 -7.74
C SER A 75 -2.94 6.67 -8.16
N ASP A 76 -3.00 6.45 -9.46
CA ASP A 76 -3.31 5.13 -10.02
C ASP A 76 -2.14 4.14 -9.85
N TYR A 77 -1.07 4.52 -9.15
CA TYR A 77 0.15 3.73 -9.07
C TYR A 77 0.35 3.16 -7.67
N VAL A 78 0.62 1.86 -7.63
CA VAL A 78 0.82 1.11 -6.39
C VAL A 78 2.13 0.34 -6.42
N ALA A 79 2.65 0.08 -5.22
CA ALA A 79 3.67 -0.92 -4.96
C ALA A 79 3.02 -2.08 -4.21
N GLN A 80 3.01 -3.26 -4.83
CA GLN A 80 2.42 -4.49 -4.28
C GLN A 80 3.52 -5.46 -3.87
N TYR A 81 3.46 -5.96 -2.64
CA TYR A 81 4.41 -6.92 -2.11
C TYR A 81 3.88 -8.35 -2.21
N ASP A 82 4.73 -9.24 -2.73
CA ASP A 82 4.54 -10.69 -2.72
C ASP A 82 5.53 -11.29 -1.72
N ASP A 83 5.02 -11.88 -0.63
CA ASP A 83 5.80 -12.47 0.45
C ASP A 83 6.42 -13.84 0.08
N THR A 84 5.88 -14.54 -0.92
CA THR A 84 6.39 -15.85 -1.34
C THR A 84 7.77 -15.77 -1.97
N ASN A 85 8.05 -14.67 -2.70
CA ASN A 85 9.33 -14.46 -3.39
C ASN A 85 10.02 -13.13 -3.01
N THR A 86 9.55 -12.46 -1.97
CA THR A 86 10.12 -11.19 -1.47
C THR A 86 10.20 -10.10 -2.54
N THR A 87 9.19 -10.04 -3.41
CA THR A 87 9.16 -9.13 -4.56
C THR A 87 8.21 -7.97 -4.32
N LEU A 88 8.67 -6.75 -4.62
CA LEU A 88 7.84 -5.54 -4.69
C LEU A 88 7.61 -5.16 -6.15
N THR A 89 6.36 -5.20 -6.59
CA THR A 89 5.96 -4.83 -7.95
C THR A 89 5.32 -3.46 -7.99
N PHE A 90 5.89 -2.55 -8.77
CA PHE A 90 5.32 -1.25 -9.07
C PHE A 90 4.46 -1.33 -10.32
N LYS A 91 3.19 -0.95 -10.23
CA LYS A 91 2.24 -1.04 -11.36
C LYS A 91 1.13 0.01 -11.27
N LYS A 92 0.46 0.22 -12.39
CA LYS A 92 -0.75 1.05 -12.45
C LYS A 92 -1.97 0.23 -12.05
N VAL A 93 -2.86 0.84 -11.27
CA VAL A 93 -4.18 0.27 -10.96
C VAL A 93 -5.11 0.51 -12.11
N THR A 94 -5.85 -0.52 -12.48
CA THR A 94 -6.93 -0.47 -13.45
C THR A 94 -8.15 -1.19 -12.88
N ASP A 95 -9.33 -0.96 -13.44
CA ASP A 95 -10.54 -1.68 -13.01
C ASP A 95 -10.38 -3.21 -13.14
N ALA A 96 -9.55 -3.67 -14.10
CA ALA A 96 -9.30 -5.09 -14.31
C ALA A 96 -8.44 -5.76 -13.23
N ASN A 97 -7.58 -5.00 -12.55
CA ASN A 97 -6.62 -5.55 -11.57
C ASN A 97 -6.83 -5.06 -10.13
N ILE A 98 -7.83 -4.22 -9.90
CA ILE A 98 -8.05 -3.59 -8.58
C ILE A 98 -8.34 -4.64 -7.49
N SER A 99 -9.02 -5.74 -7.83
CA SER A 99 -9.30 -6.84 -6.89
C SER A 99 -8.03 -7.52 -6.37
N ASP A 100 -6.99 -7.58 -7.19
CA ASP A 100 -5.73 -8.28 -6.88
C ASP A 100 -4.77 -7.42 -6.06
N ILE A 101 -5.03 -6.10 -6.02
CA ILE A 101 -4.13 -5.10 -5.43
C ILE A 101 -4.42 -4.82 -3.96
N VAL A 102 -5.60 -5.17 -3.46
CA VAL A 102 -6.12 -4.69 -2.16
C VAL A 102 -5.34 -5.22 -0.95
N ASN A 103 -4.60 -6.31 -1.09
CA ASN A 103 -3.77 -6.86 -0.01
C ASN A 103 -2.29 -6.59 -0.30
N ASN A 104 -1.53 -6.24 0.74
CA ASN A 104 -0.08 -6.03 0.66
C ASN A 104 0.35 -4.98 -0.39
N SER A 105 -0.44 -3.93 -0.58
CA SER A 105 -0.09 -2.84 -1.49
C SER A 105 -0.26 -1.47 -0.86
N VAL A 106 0.53 -0.52 -1.35
CA VAL A 106 0.50 0.90 -0.97
C VAL A 106 0.49 1.80 -2.19
N ILE A 107 -0.08 2.99 -2.06
CA ILE A 107 -0.07 4.01 -3.13
C ILE A 107 1.30 4.66 -3.16
N VAL A 108 1.96 4.64 -4.33
CA VAL A 108 3.37 5.07 -4.48
C VAL A 108 3.57 6.53 -4.08
N ASP A 109 2.69 7.43 -4.51
CA ASP A 109 2.84 8.88 -4.27
C ASP A 109 2.74 9.30 -2.79
N GLN A 110 2.40 8.38 -1.89
CA GLN A 110 2.37 8.65 -0.45
C GLN A 110 3.74 8.46 0.23
N TYR A 111 4.75 8.01 -0.52
CA TYR A 111 6.06 7.63 0.03
C TYR A 111 7.19 8.26 -0.79
N ASN A 112 8.25 8.66 -0.11
CA ASN A 112 9.42 9.24 -0.75
C ASN A 112 10.42 8.18 -1.23
N ASN A 113 10.38 6.99 -0.62
CA ASN A 113 11.34 5.93 -0.90
C ASN A 113 10.79 4.54 -0.58
N VAL A 114 11.47 3.52 -1.12
CA VAL A 114 11.10 2.11 -0.95
C VAL A 114 11.20 1.66 0.51
N LYS A 115 12.08 2.23 1.32
CA LYS A 115 12.21 1.89 2.74
C LYS A 115 10.95 2.24 3.54
N GLU A 116 10.35 3.40 3.25
CA GLU A 116 9.07 3.80 3.85
C GLU A 116 7.94 2.86 3.44
N ILE A 117 7.91 2.46 2.16
CA ILE A 117 6.97 1.46 1.63
C ILE A 117 7.10 0.14 2.41
N CYS A 118 8.33 -0.38 2.56
CA CYS A 118 8.59 -1.62 3.32
C CYS A 118 8.10 -1.52 4.76
N THR A 119 8.33 -0.39 5.41
CA THR A 119 7.90 -0.16 6.80
C THR A 119 6.38 -0.19 6.92
N THR A 120 5.68 0.44 6.00
CA THR A 120 4.21 0.48 5.97
C THR A 120 3.58 -0.88 5.68
N LEU A 121 4.24 -1.70 4.86
CA LEU A 121 3.84 -3.08 4.58
C LEU A 121 4.13 -4.07 5.72
N GLY A 122 4.58 -3.61 6.87
CA GLY A 122 4.87 -4.45 8.04
C GLY A 122 6.34 -4.77 8.24
N ASN A 123 7.24 -3.85 7.88
CA ASN A 123 8.69 -4.00 7.91
C ASN A 123 9.19 -5.18 7.04
N VAL A 124 8.59 -5.33 5.86
CA VAL A 124 8.96 -6.40 4.93
C VAL A 124 10.40 -6.25 4.42
N THR A 125 11.04 -7.38 4.13
CA THR A 125 12.34 -7.43 3.47
C THR A 125 12.14 -7.68 1.99
N ILE A 126 12.67 -6.79 1.14
CA ILE A 126 12.57 -6.90 -0.31
C ILE A 126 13.91 -7.33 -0.88
N LYS A 127 13.90 -8.39 -1.69
CA LYS A 127 15.04 -8.85 -2.47
C LYS A 127 14.92 -8.48 -3.94
N ASN A 128 13.70 -8.43 -4.45
CA ASN A 128 13.45 -8.18 -5.86
C ASN A 128 12.48 -7.00 -6.04
N ILE A 129 12.74 -6.16 -7.01
CA ILE A 129 11.82 -5.12 -7.47
C ILE A 129 11.49 -5.36 -8.94
N VAL A 130 10.23 -5.20 -9.30
CA VAL A 130 9.75 -5.27 -10.68
C VAL A 130 8.96 -4.00 -11.00
N PHE A 131 9.29 -3.36 -12.11
CA PHE A 131 8.47 -2.31 -12.69
C PHE A 131 7.62 -2.90 -13.81
N ASP A 132 6.32 -3.05 -13.57
CA ASP A 132 5.36 -3.51 -14.59
C ASP A 132 5.31 -2.52 -15.77
N GLU A 133 4.97 -3.00 -16.96
CA GLU A 133 4.88 -2.14 -18.15
C GLU A 133 3.88 -0.98 -17.98
N SER A 134 2.81 -1.19 -17.22
CA SER A 134 1.81 -0.17 -16.91
C SER A 134 2.39 1.01 -16.12
N PHE A 135 3.55 0.82 -15.46
CA PHE A 135 4.22 1.87 -14.68
C PHE A 135 4.93 2.93 -15.53
N LYS A 136 5.12 2.69 -16.83
CA LYS A 136 5.79 3.64 -17.78
C LYS A 136 5.16 5.04 -17.79
N THR A 137 3.90 5.14 -17.44
CA THR A 137 3.17 6.43 -17.41
C THR A 137 3.29 7.16 -16.06
N TYR A 138 3.90 6.55 -15.06
CA TYR A 138 4.29 7.24 -13.83
C TYR A 138 5.44 8.20 -14.13
N ALA A 139 5.28 9.47 -13.80
CA ALA A 139 6.24 10.52 -14.16
C ALA A 139 6.70 11.31 -12.93
N PRO A 140 7.57 10.73 -12.11
CA PRO A 140 8.10 11.41 -10.93
C PRO A 140 8.99 12.58 -11.34
N THR A 141 9.07 13.59 -10.47
CA THR A 141 9.99 14.73 -10.63
C THR A 141 11.26 14.57 -9.80
N SER A 142 11.29 13.65 -8.86
CA SER A 142 12.43 13.32 -8.03
C SER A 142 12.49 11.85 -7.70
N LEU A 143 13.69 11.28 -7.77
CA LEU A 143 14.02 9.93 -7.31
C LEU A 143 15.14 9.98 -6.26
N LYS A 144 15.29 11.13 -5.61
CA LYS A 144 16.24 11.28 -4.51
C LYS A 144 15.97 10.22 -3.44
N ASP A 145 17.03 9.51 -3.03
CA ASP A 145 16.99 8.48 -1.99
C ASP A 145 16.01 7.32 -2.27
N PHE A 146 15.48 7.14 -3.50
CA PHE A 146 14.34 6.26 -3.76
C PHE A 146 14.57 4.80 -3.35
N PHE A 147 15.75 4.22 -3.62
CA PHE A 147 16.13 2.88 -3.17
C PHE A 147 17.14 2.90 -2.02
N LYS A 148 17.40 4.06 -1.45
CA LYS A 148 18.41 4.20 -0.38
C LYS A 148 18.15 3.23 0.78
N ASN A 149 19.23 2.62 1.26
CA ASN A 149 19.22 1.66 2.35
C ASN A 149 18.41 0.37 2.08
N CYS A 150 18.14 0.03 0.82
CA CYS A 150 17.59 -1.26 0.45
C CYS A 150 18.69 -2.34 0.47
N THR A 151 19.24 -2.62 1.67
CA THR A 151 20.43 -3.46 1.84
C THR A 151 20.25 -4.91 1.39
N ALA A 152 19.01 -5.44 1.42
CA ALA A 152 18.69 -6.80 0.98
C ALA A 152 18.32 -6.90 -0.50
N LEU A 153 18.19 -5.77 -1.22
CA LEU A 153 17.79 -5.74 -2.62
C LEU A 153 18.87 -6.36 -3.51
N GLU A 154 18.50 -7.42 -4.21
CA GLU A 154 19.38 -8.21 -5.08
C GLU A 154 19.17 -7.86 -6.57
N THR A 155 17.91 -7.66 -6.99
CA THR A 155 17.56 -7.41 -8.39
C THR A 155 16.51 -6.31 -8.57
N ILE A 156 16.63 -5.58 -9.68
CA ILE A 156 15.59 -4.69 -10.19
C ILE A 156 15.34 -5.06 -11.65
N SER A 157 14.13 -5.55 -11.94
CA SER A 157 13.71 -5.93 -13.28
C SER A 157 12.89 -4.84 -13.93
N ASN A 158 13.06 -4.67 -15.25
CA ASN A 158 12.33 -3.72 -16.10
C ASN A 158 12.44 -2.27 -15.58
N ILE A 159 13.60 -1.89 -15.08
CA ILE A 159 13.82 -0.54 -14.56
C ILE A 159 13.59 0.56 -15.60
N GLU A 160 13.65 0.23 -16.86
CA GLU A 160 13.30 1.10 -17.98
C GLU A 160 11.83 1.53 -18.00
N ASN A 161 10.97 0.85 -17.22
CA ASN A 161 9.57 1.23 -17.01
C ASN A 161 9.42 2.32 -15.94
N LEU A 162 10.49 2.66 -15.21
CA LEU A 162 10.55 3.84 -14.36
C LEU A 162 10.89 5.05 -15.22
N ASN A 163 9.87 5.84 -15.54
CA ASN A 163 10.03 7.00 -16.42
C ASN A 163 10.80 8.12 -15.73
N THR A 164 11.98 8.45 -16.23
CA THR A 164 12.86 9.50 -15.69
C THR A 164 12.83 10.80 -16.49
N ALA A 165 11.94 10.95 -17.48
CA ALA A 165 11.92 12.11 -18.37
C ALA A 165 11.75 13.46 -17.64
N ASN A 166 11.05 13.47 -16.51
CA ASN A 166 10.81 14.69 -15.69
C ASN A 166 11.62 14.71 -14.40
N VAL A 167 12.53 13.77 -14.20
CA VAL A 167 13.30 13.67 -12.95
C VAL A 167 14.43 14.67 -12.97
N THR A 168 14.45 15.54 -11.99
CA THR A 168 15.50 16.58 -11.80
C THR A 168 16.46 16.24 -10.67
N ASN A 169 16.19 15.23 -9.86
CA ASN A 169 17.04 14.86 -8.73
C ASN A 169 17.06 13.33 -8.52
N MET A 170 18.24 12.72 -8.68
CA MET A 170 18.49 11.30 -8.42
C MET A 170 19.58 11.11 -7.35
N THR A 171 19.85 12.12 -6.52
CA THR A 171 20.88 12.06 -5.47
C THR A 171 20.66 10.87 -4.56
N SER A 172 21.72 10.09 -4.33
CA SER A 172 21.72 8.92 -3.42
C SER A 172 20.66 7.87 -3.73
N MET A 173 20.17 7.80 -4.99
CA MET A 173 19.07 6.91 -5.39
C MET A 173 19.33 5.45 -5.00
N PHE A 174 20.58 4.96 -5.11
CA PHE A 174 20.99 3.59 -4.80
C PHE A 174 21.99 3.51 -3.64
N ASP A 175 22.08 4.56 -2.83
CA ASP A 175 23.00 4.61 -1.70
C ASP A 175 22.72 3.43 -0.73
N ASN A 176 23.78 2.70 -0.39
CA ASN A 176 23.71 1.54 0.51
C ASN A 176 22.81 0.36 0.01
N CYS A 177 22.68 0.17 -1.32
CA CYS A 177 22.08 -1.04 -1.91
C CYS A 177 23.16 -2.12 -2.07
N GLN A 178 23.66 -2.68 -0.95
CA GLN A 178 24.89 -3.48 -0.91
C GLN A 178 24.82 -4.80 -1.68
N ASN A 179 23.63 -5.38 -1.84
CA ASN A 179 23.43 -6.65 -2.54
C ASN A 179 23.02 -6.50 -4.00
N LEU A 180 22.80 -5.27 -4.47
CA LEU A 180 22.45 -5.01 -5.88
C LEU A 180 23.70 -5.13 -6.76
N SER A 181 23.85 -6.25 -7.44
CA SER A 181 25.10 -6.61 -8.15
C SER A 181 25.17 -6.07 -9.58
N SER A 182 24.05 -5.81 -10.22
CA SER A 182 23.99 -5.28 -11.59
C SER A 182 22.73 -4.44 -11.82
N LEU A 183 22.87 -3.40 -12.65
CA LEU A 183 21.79 -2.49 -13.00
C LEU A 183 22.02 -1.89 -14.37
N ASN A 184 21.01 -1.90 -15.24
CA ASN A 184 21.07 -1.26 -16.54
C ASN A 184 20.27 0.03 -16.55
N LEU A 185 20.98 1.17 -16.49
CA LEU A 185 20.40 2.52 -16.49
C LEU A 185 20.47 3.21 -17.87
N SER A 186 20.73 2.48 -18.97
CA SER A 186 20.91 3.05 -20.30
C SER A 186 19.70 3.83 -20.84
N LYS A 187 18.54 3.65 -20.21
CA LYS A 187 17.29 4.36 -20.59
C LYS A 187 16.94 5.53 -19.65
N PHE A 188 17.75 5.78 -18.62
CA PHE A 188 17.52 6.91 -17.73
C PHE A 188 17.88 8.22 -18.44
N ASN A 189 17.01 9.21 -18.29
CA ASN A 189 17.35 10.58 -18.64
C ASN A 189 18.24 11.17 -17.53
N THR A 190 19.41 11.64 -17.88
CA THR A 190 20.40 12.22 -16.96
C THR A 190 20.82 13.63 -17.36
N GLU A 191 20.12 14.24 -18.32
CA GLU A 191 20.36 15.60 -18.81
C GLU A 191 19.64 16.66 -17.95
#